data_7956f67ab33665b11a15e983d92b9835
#
_entry.id   7956f67ab33665b11a15e983d92b9835
#
_cell.length_a   1.000
_cell.length_b   1.000
_cell.length_c   1.000
_cell.angle_alpha   90.00
_cell.angle_beta   90.00
_cell.angle_gamma   90.00
#
_symmetry.space_group_name_H-M   'P 1'
#
loop_
_entity.id
_entity.type
_entity.pdbx_description
1 polymer ?
#
loop_
_entity_poly.entity_id
_entity_poly.type
_entity_poly.pdbx_seq_one_letter_code
_entity_poly.pdbx_strand_id
1 'polypeptide(L)' 'MEKRAATTETQAAWILAYLRKYKHLTPMQAMRRNGIMRLAARINDLRNRGHNIRTELTVERGKRFARYWLD' A
#
# COMPACT_ATOMS: atom_id res chain seq x y z
N MET A 1 -12.82 -23.31 2.12
CA MET A 1 -12.97 -21.97 2.28
C MET A 1 -12.49 -21.20 1.14
N GLU A 2 -13.29 -20.35 0.66
CA GLU A 2 -12.88 -19.67 -0.43
C GLU A 2 -12.19 -18.43 -0.13
N LYS A 3 -11.30 -18.03 -0.99
CA LYS A 3 -10.58 -16.88 -0.80
C LYS A 3 -11.21 -15.84 -1.60
N ARG A 4 -11.65 -14.78 -1.02
CA ARG A 4 -12.22 -13.77 -1.80
C ARG A 4 -11.38 -12.56 -1.72
N ALA A 5 -11.60 -11.65 -2.63
CA ALA A 5 -10.86 -10.42 -2.67
C ALA A 5 -11.08 -9.71 -1.36
N ALA A 6 -10.05 -9.15 -0.82
CA ALA A 6 -10.17 -8.42 0.43
C ALA A 6 -11.02 -7.18 0.22
N THR A 7 -11.79 -6.81 1.24
CA THR A 7 -12.57 -5.60 1.18
C THR A 7 -11.64 -4.41 1.30
N THR A 8 -12.16 -3.22 1.01
CA THR A 8 -11.40 -1.99 1.17
C THR A 8 -10.84 -1.87 2.57
N GLU A 9 -11.68 -2.19 3.56
CA GLU A 9 -11.27 -2.10 4.94
C GLU A 9 -10.15 -3.08 5.25
N THR A 10 -10.27 -4.32 4.76
CA THR A 10 -9.25 -5.34 5.00
C THR A 10 -7.94 -4.97 4.32
N GLN A 11 -8.03 -4.43 3.11
CA GLN A 11 -6.84 -4.00 2.40
C GLN A 11 -6.14 -2.88 3.14
N ALA A 12 -6.90 -1.91 3.64
CA ALA A 12 -6.31 -0.80 4.38
C ALA A 12 -5.61 -1.29 5.64
N ALA A 13 -6.22 -2.23 6.35
CA ALA A 13 -5.62 -2.77 7.56
C ALA A 13 -4.33 -3.51 7.25
N TRP A 14 -4.32 -4.28 6.18
CA TRP A 14 -3.12 -5.01 5.78
C TRP A 14 -2.00 -4.05 5.41
N ILE A 15 -2.33 -2.99 4.67
CA ILE A 15 -1.33 -2.02 4.24
C ILE A 15 -0.71 -1.34 5.47
N LEU A 16 -1.54 -0.94 6.41
CA LEU A 16 -1.04 -0.28 7.59
C LEU A 16 -0.12 -1.19 8.39
N ALA A 17 -0.51 -2.45 8.57
CA ALA A 17 0.32 -3.41 9.27
C ALA A 17 1.64 -3.65 8.54
N TYR A 18 1.58 -3.72 7.21
CA TYR A 18 2.78 -3.92 6.40
C TYR A 18 3.73 -2.74 6.54
N LEU A 19 3.19 -1.52 6.49
CA LEU A 19 4.03 -0.33 6.60
C LEU A 19 4.67 -0.23 7.98
N ARG A 20 3.98 -0.66 9.02
CA ARG A 20 4.54 -0.65 10.36
C ARG A 20 5.68 -1.64 10.49
N LYS A 21 5.57 -2.76 9.80
CA LYS A 21 6.57 -3.80 9.89
C LYS A 21 7.75 -3.57 8.95
N TYR A 22 7.46 -3.23 7.70
CA TYR A 22 8.51 -3.14 6.68
C TYR A 22 8.87 -1.72 6.27
N LYS A 23 8.16 -0.72 6.79
CA LYS A 23 8.45 0.68 6.57
C LYS A 23 7.97 1.25 5.25
N HIS A 24 8.05 0.53 4.16
CA HIS A 24 7.59 1.06 2.88
C HIS A 24 6.87 -0.01 2.08
N LEU A 25 6.09 0.46 1.09
CA LEU A 25 5.32 -0.44 0.26
C LEU A 25 5.18 0.17 -1.13
N THR A 26 5.36 -0.64 -2.17
CA THR A 26 5.18 -0.22 -3.55
C THR A 26 3.91 -0.87 -4.12
N PRO A 27 3.36 -0.31 -5.21
CA PRO A 27 2.18 -0.93 -5.84
C PRO A 27 2.42 -2.37 -6.27
N MET A 28 3.63 -2.65 -6.78
CA MET A 28 3.96 -3.99 -7.20
C MET A 28 3.94 -4.96 -6.03
N GLN A 29 4.50 -4.55 -4.91
CA GLN A 29 4.51 -5.39 -3.72
C GLN A 29 3.09 -5.63 -3.20
N ALA A 30 2.27 -4.59 -3.21
CA ALA A 30 0.89 -4.72 -2.75
C ALA A 30 0.12 -5.70 -3.61
N MET A 31 0.34 -5.64 -4.91
CA MET A 31 -0.35 -6.53 -5.80
C MET A 31 0.12 -7.97 -5.63
N ARG A 32 1.42 -8.18 -5.56
CA ARG A 32 1.96 -9.52 -5.44
C ARG A 32 1.62 -10.18 -4.11
N ARG A 33 1.65 -9.42 -3.03
CA ARG A 33 1.46 -10.01 -1.71
C ARG A 33 0.01 -10.11 -1.29
N ASN A 34 -0.83 -9.23 -1.78
CA ASN A 34 -2.21 -9.25 -1.33
C ASN A 34 -3.22 -8.90 -2.41
N GLY A 35 -2.80 -8.92 -3.67
CA GLY A 35 -3.72 -8.68 -4.77
C GLY A 35 -4.34 -7.30 -4.80
N ILE A 36 -3.68 -6.33 -4.16
CA ILE A 36 -4.21 -4.97 -4.12
C ILE A 36 -3.83 -4.26 -5.40
N MET A 37 -4.81 -3.92 -6.22
CA MET A 37 -4.55 -3.27 -7.48
C MET A 37 -4.70 -1.77 -7.43
N ARG A 38 -5.36 -1.24 -6.42
CA ARG A 38 -5.58 0.20 -6.29
C ARG A 38 -4.95 0.72 -5.01
N LEU A 39 -3.66 0.52 -4.91
CA LEU A 39 -2.95 0.91 -3.70
C LEU A 39 -3.09 2.38 -3.37
N ALA A 40 -2.99 3.25 -4.37
CA ALA A 40 -3.08 4.68 -4.12
C ALA A 40 -4.40 5.06 -3.46
N ALA A 41 -5.49 4.42 -3.87
CA ALA A 41 -6.79 4.68 -3.28
C ALA A 41 -6.82 4.27 -1.82
N ARG A 42 -6.23 3.13 -1.51
CA ARG A 42 -6.20 2.66 -0.12
C ARG A 42 -5.30 3.54 0.74
N ILE A 43 -4.20 4.03 0.16
CA ILE A 43 -3.33 4.95 0.87
C ILE A 43 -4.09 6.23 1.20
N ASN A 44 -4.87 6.72 0.25
CA ASN A 44 -5.66 7.90 0.48
C ASN A 44 -6.69 7.70 1.59
N ASP A 45 -7.31 6.51 1.63
CA ASP A 45 -8.24 6.18 2.70
C ASP A 45 -7.56 6.26 4.06
N LEU A 46 -6.34 5.73 4.14
CA LEU A 46 -5.60 5.75 5.39
C LEU A 46 -5.21 7.18 5.80
N ARG A 47 -4.83 7.99 4.82
CA ARG A 47 -4.52 9.39 5.11
C ARG A 47 -5.74 10.11 5.65
N ASN A 48 -6.92 9.81 5.10
CA ASN A 48 -8.14 10.43 5.56
C ASN A 48 -8.50 10.02 6.97
N ARG A 49 -7.95 8.91 7.44
CA ARG A 49 -8.16 8.46 8.80
C ARG A 49 -7.10 8.98 9.76
N GLY A 50 -6.19 9.81 9.26
CA GLY A 50 -5.19 10.42 10.11
C GLY A 50 -3.82 9.78 10.10
N HIS A 51 -3.61 8.78 9.24
CA HIS A 51 -2.30 8.15 9.17
C HIS A 51 -1.39 8.97 8.26
N ASN A 52 -0.19 9.18 8.73
CA ASN A 52 0.75 10.05 8.03
C ASN A 52 1.60 9.23 7.08
N ILE A 53 1.16 9.11 5.84
CA ILE A 53 1.83 8.30 4.84
C ILE A 53 2.43 9.20 3.77
N ARG A 54 3.73 9.08 3.59
CA ARG A 54 4.47 9.89 2.63
C ARG A 54 4.67 9.12 1.34
N THR A 55 4.67 9.83 0.22
CA THR A 55 4.92 9.23 -1.09
C THR A 55 6.30 9.65 -1.55
N GLU A 56 7.08 8.68 -2.01
CA GLU A 56 8.39 8.95 -2.57
C GLU A 56 8.41 8.40 -3.98
N LEU A 57 8.82 9.21 -4.95
CA LEU A 57 8.97 8.73 -6.31
C LEU A 57 10.33 8.09 -6.45
N THR A 58 10.34 6.86 -6.95
CA THR A 58 11.55 6.11 -7.10
C THR A 58 11.76 5.76 -8.56
N VAL A 59 13.01 5.82 -9.01
CA VAL A 59 13.34 5.43 -10.37
C VAL A 59 14.33 4.28 -10.28
N GLU A 60 13.97 3.16 -10.92
CA GLU A 60 14.82 1.99 -10.88
C GLU A 60 14.80 1.34 -12.25
N ARG A 61 15.97 1.17 -12.84
CA ARG A 61 16.09 0.57 -14.15
C ARG A 61 15.21 1.24 -15.19
N GLY A 62 15.15 2.56 -15.15
CA GLY A 62 14.36 3.31 -16.08
C GLY A 62 12.87 3.34 -15.81
N LYS A 63 12.42 2.70 -14.74
CA LYS A 63 11.01 2.70 -14.42
C LYS A 63 10.76 3.59 -13.21
N ARG A 64 9.65 4.29 -13.28
CA ARG A 64 9.27 5.16 -12.17
C ARG A 64 8.11 4.56 -11.43
N PHE A 65 8.15 4.58 -10.10
CA PHE A 65 7.04 4.08 -9.31
C PHE A 65 7.03 4.79 -7.96
N ALA A 66 5.87 4.73 -7.31
CA ALA A 66 5.70 5.34 -6.00
C ALA A 66 6.09 4.36 -4.92
N ARG A 67 6.70 4.88 -3.87
CA ARG A 67 7.00 4.09 -2.69
C ARG A 67 6.37 4.83 -1.52
N TYR A 68 5.52 4.14 -0.78
CA TYR A 68 4.81 4.77 0.33
C TYR A 68 5.46 4.42 1.65
N TRP A 69 5.59 5.42 2.50
CA TRP A 69 6.22 5.26 3.80
C TRP A 69 5.30 5.74 4.89
N LEU A 70 5.26 5.02 5.99
CA LEU A 70 4.50 5.47 7.15
C LEU A 70 5.47 6.23 8.06
N ASP A 71 5.15 7.46 8.35
CA ASP A 71 5.96 8.27 9.24
C ASP A 71 5.55 8.09 10.69
#